data_2c9668fe87d07f5070f200b54d13bd0e
#
_entry.id   2c9668fe87d07f5070f200b54d13bd0e
#
_cell.length_a   1.000
_cell.length_b   1.000
_cell.length_c   1.000
_cell.angle_alpha   90.00
_cell.angle_beta   90.00
_cell.angle_gamma   90.00
#
_symmetry.space_group_name_H-M   'P 1'
#
loop_
_entity.id
_entity.type
_entity.pdbx_description
1 polymer ?
#
loop_
_entity_poly.entity_id
_entity_poly.type
_entity_poly.pdbx_seq_one_letter_code
_entity_poly.pdbx_strand_id
1 'polypeptide(L)'
;MWLRIAFTALVFSASAAAQETLPNTEFDGEIDVVASGLEHPWSLAFLPNGDLLVTERAGRLRLITEAGLQAEPVSGTPEAYVAGQGGLLDVVLHPEFATNGFVYLTYATGYRRANALAIARGRYADGALSEVETIFEANINKATDAHYAGRMTFLPDGSFIVTIGEGFDYREEAQDPSNHLGTTVRLNEDGSVPTDNPVVENGAPGVYSYGHRNAQAILHDADTGRIISHEHGPRGGDEINIIEPGVNYGWPIATFGIDYSGAIISPYDTYPGMRDPVLVWTPSIAPAGMTLYRGEMFPEWMGDLLVATLQPGNADTRSGHIRIVSMNENGLPGGQTVILGELAARMRDVRTAPDGSLYVLTDAYDGAVLRLSR
;
A
#
# COMPACT_ATOMS: atom_id res chain seq x y z
N MET A 1 64.76 8.31 7.45
CA MET A 1 64.19 6.96 7.48
C MET A 1 62.66 7.15 7.54
N TRP A 2 61.98 7.12 6.36
CA TRP A 2 60.56 7.41 6.23
C TRP A 2 59.79 6.10 6.23
N LEU A 3 58.97 5.87 7.24
CA LEU A 3 58.08 4.70 7.39
C LEU A 3 56.88 4.88 6.47
N ARG A 4 56.74 4.07 5.43
CA ARG A 4 55.52 4.00 4.58
C ARG A 4 54.56 3.03 5.25
N ILE A 5 53.44 3.54 5.75
CA ILE A 5 52.31 2.72 6.21
C ILE A 5 51.47 2.42 4.97
N ALA A 6 51.43 1.16 4.57
CA ALA A 6 50.53 0.70 3.51
C ALA A 6 49.16 0.45 4.13
N PHE A 7 48.15 1.22 3.70
CA PHE A 7 46.74 0.92 3.97
C PHE A 7 46.27 -0.12 2.96
N THR A 8 46.03 -1.33 3.43
CA THR A 8 45.34 -2.35 2.63
C THR A 8 43.87 -2.13 2.81
N ALA A 9 43.21 -1.58 1.77
CA ALA A 9 41.76 -1.49 1.72
C ALA A 9 41.18 -2.90 1.48
N LEU A 10 40.53 -3.47 2.49
CA LEU A 10 39.68 -4.63 2.31
C LEU A 10 38.44 -4.17 1.54
N VAL A 11 38.35 -4.51 0.26
CA VAL A 11 37.12 -4.41 -0.53
C VAL A 11 36.24 -5.59 -0.13
N PHE A 12 35.26 -5.38 0.71
CA PHE A 12 34.16 -6.31 0.89
C PHE A 12 33.27 -6.21 -0.33
N SER A 13 33.43 -7.09 -1.30
CA SER A 13 32.42 -7.34 -2.32
C SER A 13 31.29 -8.14 -1.65
N ALA A 14 30.23 -7.47 -1.22
CA ALA A 14 28.96 -8.12 -0.94
C ALA A 14 28.45 -8.67 -2.28
N SER A 15 28.65 -9.97 -2.52
CA SER A 15 27.91 -10.66 -3.57
C SER A 15 26.46 -10.67 -3.12
N ALA A 16 25.55 -10.02 -3.86
CA ALA A 16 24.12 -10.24 -3.69
C ALA A 16 23.88 -11.74 -3.91
N ALA A 17 23.72 -12.49 -2.82
CA ALA A 17 23.27 -13.86 -2.91
C ALA A 17 21.90 -13.82 -3.59
N ALA A 18 21.74 -14.56 -4.69
CA ALA A 18 20.43 -14.72 -5.31
C ALA A 18 19.48 -15.21 -4.23
N GLN A 19 18.38 -14.49 -4.00
CA GLN A 19 17.36 -14.93 -3.05
C GLN A 19 16.87 -16.32 -3.50
N GLU A 20 16.80 -17.25 -2.54
CA GLU A 20 16.28 -18.59 -2.80
C GLU A 20 14.88 -18.51 -3.39
N THR A 21 14.60 -19.35 -4.40
CA THR A 21 13.28 -19.42 -5.02
C THR A 21 12.28 -19.98 -4.01
N LEU A 22 11.21 -19.24 -3.75
CA LEU A 22 10.13 -19.68 -2.88
C LEU A 22 9.13 -20.52 -3.69
N PRO A 23 8.88 -21.79 -3.29
CA PRO A 23 7.85 -22.60 -3.95
C PRO A 23 6.46 -22.03 -3.67
N ASN A 24 5.58 -22.11 -4.67
CA ASN A 24 4.15 -21.89 -4.45
C ASN A 24 3.60 -23.08 -3.66
N THR A 25 2.96 -22.80 -2.54
CA THR A 25 2.27 -23.82 -1.72
C THR A 25 0.81 -23.85 -2.11
N GLU A 26 0.25 -25.02 -2.34
CA GLU A 26 -1.18 -25.17 -2.59
C GLU A 26 -1.97 -24.68 -1.36
N PHE A 27 -3.00 -23.87 -1.63
CA PHE A 27 -3.88 -23.37 -0.57
C PHE A 27 -4.76 -24.52 -0.06
N ASP A 28 -4.68 -24.82 1.25
CA ASP A 28 -5.50 -25.83 1.91
C ASP A 28 -6.82 -25.22 2.40
N GLY A 29 -7.78 -25.07 1.49
CA GLY A 29 -9.09 -24.49 1.75
C GLY A 29 -9.92 -24.32 0.48
N GLU A 30 -11.03 -23.62 0.62
CA GLU A 30 -11.96 -23.33 -0.47
C GLU A 30 -11.71 -21.94 -1.04
N ILE A 31 -11.82 -21.78 -2.35
CA ILE A 31 -11.72 -20.52 -3.06
C ILE A 31 -13.02 -20.28 -3.81
N ASP A 32 -13.82 -19.34 -3.33
CA ASP A 32 -15.07 -18.94 -3.95
C ASP A 32 -14.91 -17.64 -4.74
N VAL A 33 -15.54 -17.57 -5.91
CA VAL A 33 -15.67 -16.30 -6.65
C VAL A 33 -16.91 -15.57 -6.16
N VAL A 34 -16.71 -14.55 -5.33
CA VAL A 34 -17.80 -13.72 -4.77
C VAL A 34 -18.41 -12.82 -5.83
N ALA A 35 -17.57 -12.23 -6.68
CA ALA A 35 -17.99 -11.41 -7.79
C ALA A 35 -16.92 -11.39 -8.89
N SER A 36 -17.33 -11.14 -10.13
CA SER A 36 -16.46 -10.94 -11.31
C SER A 36 -16.99 -9.80 -12.16
N GLY A 37 -16.28 -9.42 -13.22
CA GLY A 37 -16.67 -8.31 -14.08
C GLY A 37 -16.32 -6.93 -13.53
N LEU A 38 -15.36 -6.85 -12.62
CA LEU A 38 -14.84 -5.60 -12.05
C LEU A 38 -13.66 -5.08 -12.89
N GLU A 39 -13.68 -3.80 -13.25
CA GLU A 39 -12.61 -3.19 -14.05
C GLU A 39 -11.47 -2.69 -13.15
N HIS A 40 -10.37 -3.47 -13.09
CA HIS A 40 -9.22 -3.15 -12.24
C HIS A 40 -9.64 -2.79 -10.79
N PRO A 41 -10.30 -3.72 -10.05
CA PRO A 41 -10.66 -3.47 -8.67
C PRO A 41 -9.39 -3.16 -7.86
N TRP A 42 -9.48 -2.14 -6.99
CA TRP A 42 -8.28 -1.61 -6.33
C TRP A 42 -8.26 -1.83 -4.82
N SER A 43 -9.40 -1.65 -4.16
CA SER A 43 -9.55 -1.85 -2.70
C SER A 43 -10.96 -2.31 -2.37
N LEU A 44 -11.14 -2.96 -1.20
CA LEU A 44 -12.43 -3.35 -0.68
C LEU A 44 -12.59 -3.00 0.80
N ALA A 45 -13.84 -2.74 1.20
CA ALA A 45 -14.24 -2.56 2.59
C ALA A 45 -15.50 -3.38 2.90
N PHE A 46 -15.57 -3.95 4.12
CA PHE A 46 -16.71 -4.72 4.60
C PHE A 46 -17.71 -3.80 5.28
N LEU A 47 -18.96 -3.77 4.78
CA LEU A 47 -20.06 -3.10 5.46
C LEU A 47 -20.56 -3.95 6.65
N PRO A 48 -21.13 -3.32 7.70
CA PRO A 48 -21.61 -4.07 8.88
C PRO A 48 -22.70 -5.12 8.60
N ASN A 49 -23.42 -4.99 7.48
CA ASN A 49 -24.43 -5.94 7.03
C ASN A 49 -23.87 -7.11 6.22
N GLY A 50 -22.55 -7.16 6.01
CA GLY A 50 -21.86 -8.19 5.23
C GLY A 50 -21.67 -7.88 3.76
N ASP A 51 -22.25 -6.80 3.25
CA ASP A 51 -22.00 -6.31 1.89
C ASP A 51 -20.57 -5.76 1.75
N LEU A 52 -20.10 -5.62 0.50
CA LEU A 52 -18.78 -5.09 0.20
C LEU A 52 -18.87 -3.80 -0.62
N LEU A 53 -18.09 -2.81 -0.26
CA LEU A 53 -17.73 -1.71 -1.14
C LEU A 53 -16.40 -2.03 -1.81
N VAL A 54 -16.35 -1.91 -3.14
CA VAL A 54 -15.14 -2.15 -3.94
C VAL A 54 -14.89 -0.98 -4.86
N THR A 55 -13.70 -0.41 -4.81
CA THR A 55 -13.28 0.61 -5.77
C THR A 55 -12.79 -0.02 -7.05
N GLU A 56 -13.19 0.54 -8.19
CA GLU A 56 -12.60 0.27 -9.50
C GLU A 56 -11.72 1.46 -9.89
N ARG A 57 -10.50 1.21 -10.35
CA ARG A 57 -9.60 2.28 -10.79
C ARG A 57 -10.21 3.15 -11.89
N ALA A 58 -11.18 2.61 -12.62
CA ALA A 58 -11.98 3.34 -13.60
C ALA A 58 -12.87 4.47 -13.01
N GLY A 59 -12.79 4.72 -11.68
CA GLY A 59 -13.49 5.83 -11.02
C GLY A 59 -14.85 5.45 -10.44
N ARG A 60 -15.20 4.16 -10.35
CA ARG A 60 -16.47 3.69 -9.79
C ARG A 60 -16.30 3.07 -8.43
N LEU A 61 -17.22 3.32 -7.51
CA LEU A 61 -17.40 2.57 -6.28
C LEU A 61 -18.53 1.55 -6.51
N ARG A 62 -18.24 0.27 -6.32
CA ARG A 62 -19.17 -0.83 -6.56
C ARG A 62 -19.67 -1.41 -5.25
N LEU A 63 -20.92 -1.85 -5.26
CA LEU A 63 -21.56 -2.56 -4.18
C LEU A 63 -21.71 -4.04 -4.57
N ILE A 64 -21.26 -4.94 -3.69
CA ILE A 64 -21.47 -6.38 -3.79
C ILE A 64 -22.30 -6.81 -2.58
N THR A 65 -23.44 -7.40 -2.82
CA THR A 65 -24.37 -7.91 -1.80
C THR A 65 -24.40 -9.45 -1.85
N GLU A 66 -25.20 -10.07 -1.00
CA GLU A 66 -25.48 -11.52 -1.09
C GLU A 66 -26.01 -11.92 -2.48
N ALA A 67 -26.72 -11.02 -3.18
CA ALA A 67 -27.19 -11.24 -4.55
C ALA A 67 -26.11 -11.06 -5.62
N GLY A 68 -24.86 -10.74 -5.24
CA GLY A 68 -23.73 -10.51 -6.12
C GLY A 68 -23.50 -9.02 -6.44
N LEU A 69 -22.68 -8.78 -7.48
CA LEU A 69 -22.31 -7.44 -7.93
C LEU A 69 -23.54 -6.67 -8.42
N GLN A 70 -23.80 -5.51 -7.81
CA GLN A 70 -24.91 -4.67 -8.23
C GLN A 70 -24.62 -4.01 -9.58
N ALA A 71 -25.64 -3.93 -10.46
CA ALA A 71 -25.49 -3.43 -11.82
C ALA A 71 -25.01 -1.96 -11.83
N GLU A 72 -25.65 -1.13 -11.04
CA GLU A 72 -25.32 0.30 -10.94
C GLU A 72 -24.22 0.53 -9.88
N PRO A 73 -23.25 1.40 -10.16
CA PRO A 73 -22.28 1.82 -9.17
C PRO A 73 -22.93 2.66 -8.06
N VAL A 74 -22.30 2.73 -6.91
CA VAL A 74 -22.65 3.65 -5.82
C VAL A 74 -22.61 5.08 -6.34
N SER A 75 -23.73 5.79 -6.23
CA SER A 75 -23.81 7.17 -6.68
C SER A 75 -23.11 8.16 -5.74
N GLY A 76 -22.76 9.37 -6.23
CA GLY A 76 -22.09 10.40 -5.44
C GLY A 76 -20.58 10.21 -5.25
N THR A 77 -19.98 9.24 -5.90
CA THR A 77 -18.52 9.05 -5.91
C THR A 77 -17.83 10.28 -6.51
N PRO A 78 -16.71 10.78 -5.94
CA PRO A 78 -15.97 11.91 -6.50
C PRO A 78 -15.46 11.58 -7.91
N GLU A 79 -15.42 12.60 -8.77
CA GLU A 79 -14.86 12.45 -10.12
C GLU A 79 -13.34 12.27 -10.04
N ALA A 80 -12.85 11.11 -10.46
CA ALA A 80 -11.45 10.77 -10.45
C ALA A 80 -10.76 11.05 -11.79
N TYR A 81 -9.52 11.52 -11.77
CA TYR A 81 -8.65 11.55 -12.94
C TYR A 81 -8.17 10.13 -13.26
N VAL A 82 -8.75 9.52 -14.28
CA VAL A 82 -8.46 8.13 -14.69
C VAL A 82 -7.43 8.13 -15.79
N ALA A 83 -6.18 7.86 -15.44
CA ALA A 83 -5.06 7.70 -16.38
C ALA A 83 -3.92 6.94 -15.73
N GLY A 84 -3.25 6.06 -16.47
CA GLY A 84 -2.11 5.27 -15.97
C GLY A 84 -2.43 4.51 -14.68
N GLN A 85 -1.79 4.89 -13.58
CA GLN A 85 -2.06 4.34 -12.23
C GLN A 85 -3.12 5.15 -11.45
N GLY A 86 -3.53 6.31 -11.96
CA GLY A 86 -4.55 7.16 -11.34
C GLY A 86 -5.97 6.63 -11.56
N GLY A 87 -6.87 7.09 -10.73
CA GLY A 87 -8.29 6.71 -10.70
C GLY A 87 -8.84 6.77 -9.28
N LEU A 88 -9.89 6.00 -9.01
CA LEU A 88 -10.38 5.77 -7.65
C LEU A 88 -9.54 4.65 -7.02
N LEU A 89 -9.00 4.89 -5.81
CA LEU A 89 -7.98 4.04 -5.20
C LEU A 89 -8.52 3.35 -3.94
N ASP A 90 -8.18 3.82 -2.75
CA ASP A 90 -8.58 3.17 -1.50
C ASP A 90 -10.01 3.52 -1.08
N VAL A 91 -10.66 2.60 -0.38
CA VAL A 91 -11.91 2.79 0.34
C VAL A 91 -11.76 2.32 1.77
N VAL A 92 -12.01 3.22 2.73
CA VAL A 92 -11.90 2.92 4.16
C VAL A 92 -13.15 3.43 4.88
N LEU A 93 -13.75 2.58 5.70
CA LEU A 93 -14.83 2.99 6.58
C LEU A 93 -14.26 3.68 7.82
N HIS A 94 -14.97 4.71 8.30
CA HIS A 94 -14.67 5.28 9.60
C HIS A 94 -14.79 4.21 10.71
N PRO A 95 -13.96 4.19 11.76
CA PRO A 95 -14.07 3.22 12.85
C PRO A 95 -15.48 3.16 13.49
N GLU A 96 -16.17 4.31 13.53
CA GLU A 96 -17.54 4.42 14.02
C GLU A 96 -18.59 4.44 12.87
N PHE A 97 -18.30 3.79 11.75
CA PHE A 97 -19.17 3.80 10.56
C PHE A 97 -20.63 3.43 10.89
N ALA A 98 -20.85 2.46 11.75
CA ALA A 98 -22.20 2.05 12.15
C ALA A 98 -23.02 3.20 12.75
N THR A 99 -22.37 4.23 13.30
CA THR A 99 -23.01 5.41 13.91
C THR A 99 -23.04 6.60 12.96
N ASN A 100 -21.96 6.84 12.24
CA ASN A 100 -21.80 8.08 11.44
C ASN A 100 -21.92 7.87 9.93
N GLY A 101 -21.80 6.63 9.43
CA GLY A 101 -21.90 6.30 8.00
C GLY A 101 -20.76 6.84 7.15
N PHE A 102 -19.67 7.34 7.72
CA PHE A 102 -18.59 7.93 6.94
C PHE A 102 -17.74 6.89 6.21
N VAL A 103 -17.55 7.17 4.92
CA VAL A 103 -16.62 6.46 4.01
C VAL A 103 -15.59 7.45 3.52
N TYR A 104 -14.34 7.02 3.49
CA TYR A 104 -13.22 7.77 2.95
C TYR A 104 -12.75 7.11 1.66
N LEU A 105 -12.52 7.94 0.65
CA LEU A 105 -12.05 7.52 -0.66
C LEU A 105 -10.78 8.31 -1.00
N THR A 106 -9.71 7.60 -1.36
CA THR A 106 -8.56 8.25 -1.98
C THR A 106 -8.69 8.15 -3.50
N TYR A 107 -8.31 9.19 -4.21
CA TYR A 107 -8.44 9.23 -5.67
C TYR A 107 -7.43 10.20 -6.29
N ALA A 108 -7.12 9.97 -7.56
CA ALA A 108 -6.38 10.94 -8.35
C ALA A 108 -7.33 12.06 -8.79
N THR A 109 -6.94 13.32 -8.59
CA THR A 109 -7.68 14.52 -9.02
C THR A 109 -6.88 15.32 -10.02
N GLY A 110 -7.56 16.27 -10.72
CA GLY A 110 -6.93 17.16 -11.67
C GLY A 110 -6.97 16.67 -13.12
N TYR A 111 -5.92 16.90 -13.87
CA TYR A 111 -5.81 16.54 -15.29
C TYR A 111 -4.36 16.24 -15.68
N ARG A 112 -4.14 15.72 -16.91
CA ARG A 112 -2.84 15.18 -17.37
C ARG A 112 -1.59 16.02 -17.04
N ARG A 113 -1.69 17.34 -17.01
CA ARG A 113 -0.53 18.22 -16.76
C ARG A 113 -0.45 18.76 -15.34
N ALA A 114 -1.49 18.50 -14.54
CA ALA A 114 -1.58 18.94 -13.16
C ALA A 114 -2.56 18.00 -12.44
N ASN A 115 -2.03 16.98 -11.78
CA ASN A 115 -2.81 16.01 -11.03
C ASN A 115 -2.14 15.71 -9.69
N ALA A 116 -2.94 15.29 -8.73
CA ALA A 116 -2.49 14.99 -7.37
C ALA A 116 -3.32 13.85 -6.78
N LEU A 117 -2.90 13.33 -5.63
CA LEU A 117 -3.75 12.50 -4.77
C LEU A 117 -4.68 13.42 -3.97
N ALA A 118 -5.94 13.03 -3.86
CA ALA A 118 -6.93 13.67 -3.00
C ALA A 118 -7.64 12.64 -2.12
N ILE A 119 -8.28 13.12 -1.05
CA ILE A 119 -9.13 12.33 -0.15
C ILE A 119 -10.50 12.99 -0.10
N ALA A 120 -11.53 12.20 -0.38
CA ALA A 120 -12.91 12.58 -0.13
C ALA A 120 -13.48 11.81 1.05
N ARG A 121 -14.37 12.47 1.82
CA ARG A 121 -15.21 11.87 2.84
C ARG A 121 -16.66 12.06 2.45
N GLY A 122 -17.48 11.04 2.62
CA GLY A 122 -18.92 11.11 2.38
C GLY A 122 -19.69 10.17 3.31
N ARG A 123 -21.01 10.35 3.41
CA ARG A 123 -21.90 9.44 4.15
C ARG A 123 -22.49 8.42 3.19
N TYR A 124 -22.29 7.16 3.49
CA TYR A 124 -22.87 6.06 2.72
C TYR A 124 -24.18 5.61 3.33
N ALA A 125 -25.21 5.55 2.51
CA ALA A 125 -26.49 4.92 2.81
C ALA A 125 -27.15 4.41 1.52
N ASP A 126 -27.76 3.25 1.58
CA ASP A 126 -28.62 2.69 0.53
C ASP A 126 -28.04 2.77 -0.91
N GLY A 127 -26.76 2.47 -1.06
CA GLY A 127 -26.09 2.47 -2.37
C GLY A 127 -25.70 3.86 -2.89
N ALA A 128 -25.70 4.87 -2.05
CA ALA A 128 -25.35 6.24 -2.40
C ALA A 128 -24.40 6.89 -1.39
N LEU A 129 -23.52 7.76 -1.86
CA LEU A 129 -22.75 8.70 -1.04
C LEU A 129 -23.44 10.07 -1.08
N SER A 130 -23.60 10.67 0.08
CA SER A 130 -24.10 12.03 0.28
C SER A 130 -23.09 12.85 1.08
N GLU A 131 -23.26 14.17 1.13
CA GLU A 131 -22.37 15.09 1.86
C GLU A 131 -20.90 14.88 1.49
N VAL A 132 -20.61 14.58 0.22
CA VAL A 132 -19.26 14.28 -0.24
C VAL A 132 -18.45 15.56 -0.31
N GLU A 133 -17.32 15.57 0.38
CA GLU A 133 -16.39 16.69 0.39
C GLU A 133 -14.95 16.21 0.20
N THR A 134 -14.15 16.96 -0.54
CA THR A 134 -12.70 16.75 -0.60
C THR A 134 -12.08 17.38 0.63
N ILE A 135 -11.56 16.55 1.53
CA ILE A 135 -10.98 16.99 2.82
C ILE A 135 -9.48 17.20 2.75
N PHE A 136 -8.82 16.69 1.71
CA PHE A 136 -7.39 16.85 1.50
C PHE A 136 -7.03 16.72 0.01
N GLU A 137 -6.06 17.52 -0.43
CA GLU A 137 -5.40 17.39 -1.72
C GLU A 137 -3.90 17.59 -1.52
N ALA A 138 -3.09 16.67 -2.05
CA ALA A 138 -1.63 16.78 -1.97
C ALA A 138 -1.15 18.04 -2.70
N ASN A 139 -0.32 18.84 -2.02
CA ASN A 139 0.33 19.97 -2.67
C ASN A 139 1.44 19.48 -3.60
N ILE A 140 1.79 20.26 -4.58
CA ILE A 140 2.50 19.94 -5.81
C ILE A 140 1.68 19.04 -6.73
N ASN A 141 1.25 19.63 -7.82
CA ASN A 141 0.69 18.92 -8.95
C ASN A 141 1.80 18.33 -9.80
N LYS A 142 1.65 17.08 -10.18
CA LYS A 142 2.57 16.39 -11.08
C LYS A 142 1.98 16.24 -12.49
N ALA A 143 2.82 16.07 -13.49
CA ALA A 143 2.42 15.87 -14.88
C ALA A 143 2.48 14.40 -15.32
N THR A 144 2.78 13.50 -14.39
CA THR A 144 2.78 12.05 -14.61
C THR A 144 1.49 11.42 -14.10
N ASP A 145 1.11 10.30 -14.67
CA ASP A 145 -0.04 9.48 -14.28
C ASP A 145 0.36 8.22 -13.50
N ALA A 146 1.47 8.28 -12.78
CA ALA A 146 2.04 7.20 -11.99
C ALA A 146 2.33 7.60 -10.55
N HIS A 147 2.55 6.62 -9.67
CA HIS A 147 2.93 6.75 -8.26
C HIS A 147 2.04 7.72 -7.47
N TYR A 148 0.77 7.35 -7.33
CA TYR A 148 -0.17 8.06 -6.46
C TYR A 148 -0.11 7.51 -5.02
N ALA A 149 0.23 6.21 -4.84
CA ALA A 149 0.05 5.48 -3.59
C ALA A 149 -1.42 5.50 -3.13
N GLY A 150 -1.80 6.22 -2.07
CA GLY A 150 -3.20 6.45 -1.71
C GLY A 150 -3.77 5.44 -0.71
N ARG A 151 -2.97 4.59 -0.08
CA ARG A 151 -3.44 3.70 1.00
C ARG A 151 -3.60 4.46 2.31
N MET A 152 -4.65 4.13 3.05
CA MET A 152 -5.04 4.84 4.27
C MET A 152 -5.35 3.88 5.42
N THR A 153 -5.01 4.27 6.64
CA THR A 153 -5.39 3.56 7.87
C THR A 153 -5.72 4.53 9.00
N PHE A 154 -6.76 4.23 9.78
CA PHE A 154 -7.06 4.96 11.00
C PHE A 154 -6.13 4.58 12.14
N LEU A 155 -5.87 5.54 13.01
CA LEU A 155 -5.11 5.39 14.25
C LEU A 155 -6.06 5.38 15.46
N PRO A 156 -5.61 4.88 16.62
CA PRO A 156 -6.46 4.78 17.81
C PRO A 156 -6.99 6.13 18.36
N ASP A 157 -6.36 7.22 17.99
CA ASP A 157 -6.76 8.58 18.40
C ASP A 157 -7.82 9.22 17.50
N GLY A 158 -8.30 8.48 16.48
CA GLY A 158 -9.27 8.93 15.50
C GLY A 158 -8.66 9.66 14.29
N SER A 159 -7.37 9.99 14.32
CA SER A 159 -6.67 10.47 13.14
C SER A 159 -6.42 9.33 12.15
N PHE A 160 -6.01 9.63 10.91
CA PHE A 160 -5.59 8.63 9.95
C PHE A 160 -4.28 9.01 9.26
N ILE A 161 -3.58 8.01 8.73
CA ILE A 161 -2.39 8.20 7.90
C ILE A 161 -2.71 7.74 6.48
N VAL A 162 -2.26 8.52 5.51
CA VAL A 162 -2.34 8.22 4.07
C VAL A 162 -0.95 8.24 3.46
N THR A 163 -0.71 7.34 2.49
CA THR A 163 0.53 7.29 1.71
C THR A 163 0.41 8.12 0.45
N ILE A 164 1.45 8.84 0.07
CA ILE A 164 1.52 9.65 -1.14
C ILE A 164 2.78 9.27 -1.92
N GLY A 165 2.63 8.86 -3.17
CA GLY A 165 3.76 8.50 -4.03
C GLY A 165 4.49 9.71 -4.59
N GLU A 166 5.76 9.53 -4.99
CA GLU A 166 6.61 10.62 -5.47
C GLU A 166 6.32 11.06 -6.92
N GLY A 167 5.43 10.32 -7.65
CA GLY A 167 5.03 10.72 -9.00
C GLY A 167 5.94 10.20 -10.12
N PHE A 168 6.82 9.24 -9.88
CA PHE A 168 7.72 8.56 -10.81
C PHE A 168 8.86 9.43 -11.36
N ASP A 169 8.55 10.52 -12.06
CA ASP A 169 9.56 11.45 -12.60
C ASP A 169 10.02 12.50 -11.57
N TYR A 170 9.46 12.49 -10.37
CA TYR A 170 9.68 13.47 -9.30
C TYR A 170 10.42 12.88 -8.11
N ARG A 171 11.31 11.89 -8.34
CA ARG A 171 11.98 11.12 -7.28
C ARG A 171 12.72 11.96 -6.25
N GLU A 172 13.30 13.08 -6.68
CA GLU A 172 14.05 14.00 -5.84
C GLU A 172 13.15 14.73 -4.84
N GLU A 173 11.87 14.96 -5.19
CA GLU A 173 10.89 15.60 -4.33
C GLU A 173 10.60 14.80 -3.07
N ALA A 174 10.82 13.48 -3.08
CA ALA A 174 10.68 12.64 -1.88
C ALA A 174 11.63 13.05 -0.74
N GLN A 175 12.71 13.78 -1.04
CA GLN A 175 13.64 14.33 -0.05
C GLN A 175 13.34 15.78 0.34
N ASP A 176 12.34 16.40 -0.28
CA ASP A 176 11.87 17.74 0.07
C ASP A 176 10.53 17.67 0.83
N PRO A 177 10.53 17.66 2.17
CA PRO A 177 9.29 17.53 2.94
C PRO A 177 8.40 18.78 2.85
N SER A 178 8.82 19.87 2.18
CA SER A 178 7.98 21.05 1.94
C SER A 178 6.81 20.80 0.99
N ASN A 179 6.79 19.61 0.38
CA ASN A 179 5.71 19.09 -0.45
C ASN A 179 5.25 17.71 0.05
N HIS A 180 4.17 17.16 -0.55
CA HIS A 180 3.62 15.87 -0.15
C HIS A 180 4.10 14.68 -0.98
N LEU A 181 4.91 14.88 -2.03
CA LEU A 181 5.39 13.78 -2.87
C LEU A 181 6.37 12.88 -2.10
N GLY A 182 6.15 11.57 -2.14
CA GLY A 182 6.98 10.60 -1.43
C GLY A 182 6.90 10.72 0.09
N THR A 183 5.70 10.98 0.63
CA THR A 183 5.48 11.16 2.07
C THR A 183 4.36 10.24 2.59
N THR A 184 4.28 10.11 3.90
CA THR A 184 3.03 9.80 4.59
C THR A 184 2.50 11.06 5.26
N VAL A 185 1.18 11.22 5.27
CA VAL A 185 0.50 12.40 5.82
C VAL A 185 -0.49 11.94 6.89
N ARG A 186 -0.46 12.55 8.10
CA ARG A 186 -1.43 12.29 9.16
C ARG A 186 -2.43 13.44 9.26
N LEU A 187 -3.71 13.09 9.28
CA LEU A 187 -4.82 14.04 9.32
C LEU A 187 -5.88 13.59 10.33
N ASN A 188 -6.62 14.54 10.87
CA ASN A 188 -7.87 14.29 11.56
C ASN A 188 -8.96 13.85 10.57
N GLU A 189 -10.07 13.33 11.09
CA GLU A 189 -11.22 12.86 10.31
C GLU A 189 -11.81 13.91 9.35
N ASP A 190 -11.61 15.20 9.61
CA ASP A 190 -12.08 16.33 8.81
C ASP A 190 -11.01 16.89 7.83
N GLY A 191 -9.84 16.26 7.77
CA GLY A 191 -8.72 16.69 6.92
C GLY A 191 -7.82 17.75 7.55
N SER A 192 -8.13 18.25 8.75
CA SER A 192 -7.23 19.15 9.49
C SER A 192 -6.00 18.40 10.00
N VAL A 193 -4.91 19.14 10.24
CA VAL A 193 -3.67 18.54 10.78
C VAL A 193 -3.78 18.42 12.31
N PRO A 194 -3.52 17.23 12.90
CA PRO A 194 -3.46 17.07 14.36
C PRO A 194 -2.44 17.99 14.99
N THR A 195 -2.77 18.58 16.15
CA THR A 195 -1.90 19.53 16.84
C THR A 195 -0.61 18.91 17.39
N ASP A 196 -0.60 17.60 17.57
CA ASP A 196 0.52 16.77 18.00
C ASP A 196 1.27 16.09 16.83
N ASN A 197 1.00 16.50 15.59
CA ASN A 197 1.72 15.98 14.44
C ASN A 197 3.23 16.25 14.59
N PRO A 198 4.12 15.30 14.17
CA PRO A 198 5.55 15.52 14.26
C PRO A 198 5.97 16.81 13.51
N VAL A 199 6.93 17.52 14.08
CA VAL A 199 7.52 18.67 13.39
C VAL A 199 8.63 18.16 12.47
N VAL A 200 8.34 18.12 11.18
CA VAL A 200 9.34 17.92 10.14
C VAL A 200 9.86 19.30 9.73
N GLU A 201 11.16 19.51 9.76
CA GLU A 201 11.75 20.80 9.39
C GLU A 201 11.35 21.20 7.96
N ASN A 202 10.75 22.38 7.79
CA ASN A 202 10.14 22.87 6.56
C ASN A 202 9.05 21.96 5.97
N GLY A 203 8.48 21.03 6.75
CA GLY A 203 7.47 20.08 6.28
C GLY A 203 6.17 20.75 5.85
N ALA A 204 5.58 20.26 4.76
CA ALA A 204 4.21 20.60 4.37
C ALA A 204 3.21 20.15 5.45
N PRO A 205 2.02 20.79 5.55
CA PRO A 205 1.05 20.46 6.58
C PRO A 205 0.69 18.97 6.60
N GLY A 206 0.79 18.34 7.76
CA GLY A 206 0.41 16.95 7.96
C GLY A 206 1.50 15.92 7.62
N VAL A 207 2.63 16.30 7.01
CA VAL A 207 3.72 15.36 6.75
C VAL A 207 4.11 14.64 8.05
N TYR A 208 4.07 13.30 7.99
CA TYR A 208 4.36 12.43 9.13
C TYR A 208 5.70 11.71 8.95
N SER A 209 6.00 11.24 7.74
CA SER A 209 7.30 10.72 7.31
C SER A 209 7.55 11.05 5.84
N TYR A 210 8.79 10.94 5.36
CA TYR A 210 9.17 11.28 3.99
C TYR A 210 10.30 10.37 3.47
N GLY A 211 10.71 10.57 2.22
CA GLY A 211 11.72 9.71 1.61
C GLY A 211 11.14 8.37 1.13
N HIS A 212 9.85 8.35 0.77
CA HIS A 212 9.16 7.19 0.22
C HIS A 212 9.08 7.27 -1.31
N ARG A 213 9.02 6.10 -1.96
CA ARG A 213 8.83 6.02 -3.40
C ARG A 213 7.35 5.91 -3.78
N ASN A 214 6.72 4.79 -3.47
CA ASN A 214 5.33 4.51 -3.85
C ASN A 214 4.73 3.44 -2.94
N ALA A 215 4.34 3.85 -1.74
CA ALA A 215 3.83 2.95 -0.72
C ALA A 215 2.41 2.46 -1.07
N GLN A 216 2.23 1.14 -1.22
CA GLN A 216 1.01 0.51 -1.70
C GLN A 216 0.19 -0.17 -0.60
N ALA A 217 0.66 -0.14 0.64
CA ALA A 217 -0.12 -0.46 1.83
C ALA A 217 0.41 0.29 3.04
N ILE A 218 -0.50 0.54 3.97
CA ILE A 218 -0.20 1.02 5.32
C ILE A 218 -1.24 0.45 6.26
N LEU A 219 -0.83 -0.01 7.42
CA LEU A 219 -1.72 -0.51 8.47
C LEU A 219 -1.18 -0.13 9.86
N HIS A 220 -2.08 -0.05 10.82
CA HIS A 220 -1.75 0.08 12.23
C HIS A 220 -1.95 -1.27 12.93
N ASP A 221 -0.90 -1.78 13.56
CA ASP A 221 -0.97 -2.96 14.41
C ASP A 221 -1.38 -2.53 15.83
N ALA A 222 -2.60 -2.85 16.22
CA ALA A 222 -3.15 -2.47 17.51
C ALA A 222 -2.44 -3.13 18.71
N ASP A 223 -1.82 -4.31 18.51
CA ASP A 223 -1.12 -5.02 19.58
C ASP A 223 0.22 -4.40 19.94
N THR A 224 0.94 -3.91 18.92
CA THR A 224 2.28 -3.32 19.10
C THR A 224 2.29 -1.80 19.01
N GLY A 225 1.21 -1.18 18.53
CA GLY A 225 1.11 0.25 18.23
C GLY A 225 1.93 0.67 17.00
N ARG A 226 2.48 -0.27 16.24
CA ARG A 226 3.31 0.04 15.07
C ARG A 226 2.47 0.38 13.86
N ILE A 227 3.00 1.27 13.05
CA ILE A 227 2.50 1.54 11.71
C ILE A 227 3.43 0.82 10.74
N ILE A 228 2.88 -0.11 9.97
CA ILE A 228 3.62 -0.93 9.01
C ILE A 228 3.20 -0.52 7.60
N SER A 229 4.17 -0.26 6.75
CA SER A 229 3.95 0.05 5.34
C SER A 229 4.87 -0.78 4.47
N HIS A 230 4.47 -1.02 3.23
CA HIS A 230 5.37 -1.49 2.20
C HIS A 230 5.30 -0.60 0.97
N GLU A 231 6.37 -0.58 0.20
CA GLU A 231 6.46 0.23 -0.98
C GLU A 231 7.18 -0.46 -2.14
N HIS A 232 6.88 0.01 -3.35
CA HIS A 232 7.59 -0.40 -4.55
C HIS A 232 8.97 0.23 -4.62
N GLY A 233 10.01 -0.58 -4.72
CA GLY A 233 11.27 -0.17 -5.28
C GLY A 233 11.18 0.06 -6.81
N PRO A 234 12.29 0.44 -7.44
CA PRO A 234 12.38 0.51 -8.90
C PRO A 234 12.49 -0.91 -9.51
N ARG A 235 13.60 -1.28 -10.08
CA ARG A 235 13.86 -2.67 -10.50
C ARG A 235 14.48 -3.43 -9.34
N GLY A 236 13.66 -4.13 -8.53
CA GLY A 236 14.02 -4.67 -7.22
C GLY A 236 13.97 -3.62 -6.12
N GLY A 237 14.22 -4.04 -4.88
CA GLY A 237 14.22 -3.15 -3.73
C GLY A 237 12.84 -2.71 -3.28
N ASP A 238 11.80 -3.53 -3.45
CA ASP A 238 10.54 -3.34 -2.74
C ASP A 238 10.79 -3.57 -1.24
N GLU A 239 10.10 -2.84 -0.37
CA GLU A 239 10.44 -2.74 1.05
C GLU A 239 9.24 -2.90 1.97
N ILE A 240 9.49 -3.46 3.19
CA ILE A 240 8.60 -3.25 4.34
C ILE A 240 9.30 -2.29 5.29
N ASN A 241 8.56 -1.27 5.73
CA ASN A 241 9.00 -0.23 6.65
C ASN A 241 8.11 -0.17 7.89
N ILE A 242 8.71 0.05 9.06
CA ILE A 242 8.01 0.46 10.29
C ILE A 242 8.02 1.99 10.30
N ILE A 243 6.86 2.59 10.14
CA ILE A 243 6.72 4.04 9.99
C ILE A 243 6.77 4.74 11.35
N GLU A 244 7.70 5.67 11.50
CA GLU A 244 7.89 6.48 12.69
C GLU A 244 7.74 7.98 12.37
N PRO A 245 7.28 8.80 13.32
CA PRO A 245 7.04 10.21 13.09
C PRO A 245 8.33 11.00 12.82
N GLY A 246 8.33 11.83 11.79
CA GLY A 246 9.43 12.72 11.41
C GLY A 246 10.61 12.04 10.72
N VAL A 247 10.52 10.75 10.40
CA VAL A 247 11.65 9.97 9.89
C VAL A 247 11.72 10.00 8.36
N ASN A 248 12.97 10.03 7.84
CA ASN A 248 13.31 9.91 6.42
C ASN A 248 13.61 8.44 6.08
N TYR A 249 12.94 7.89 5.06
CA TYR A 249 13.09 6.49 4.60
C TYR A 249 14.03 6.32 3.38
N GLY A 250 14.69 7.39 2.96
CA GLY A 250 15.90 7.33 2.13
C GLY A 250 15.70 7.49 0.64
N TRP A 251 14.57 7.14 0.04
CA TRP A 251 14.37 7.26 -1.39
C TRP A 251 14.54 8.71 -1.88
N PRO A 252 15.28 8.98 -2.98
CA PRO A 252 16.09 8.07 -3.81
C PRO A 252 17.59 8.02 -3.40
N ILE A 253 18.00 8.64 -2.28
CA ILE A 253 19.39 8.69 -1.82
C ILE A 253 19.89 7.31 -1.38
N ALA A 254 19.03 6.52 -0.71
CA ALA A 254 19.25 5.13 -0.36
C ALA A 254 18.20 4.26 -1.07
N THR A 255 18.62 3.16 -1.70
CA THR A 255 17.71 2.21 -2.37
C THR A 255 18.42 0.90 -2.68
N PHE A 256 17.72 -0.22 -2.52
CA PHE A 256 18.17 -1.57 -2.87
C PHE A 256 17.86 -1.94 -4.34
N GLY A 257 17.27 -1.04 -5.10
CA GLY A 257 16.91 -1.27 -6.49
C GLY A 257 17.73 -0.42 -7.46
N ILE A 258 17.65 -0.77 -8.73
CA ILE A 258 18.28 -0.04 -9.83
C ILE A 258 17.21 0.51 -10.79
N ASP A 259 17.55 1.51 -11.57
CA ASP A 259 16.65 2.08 -12.57
C ASP A 259 16.19 1.00 -13.58
N TYR A 260 15.01 1.18 -14.17
CA TYR A 260 14.49 0.27 -15.19
C TYR A 260 15.37 0.19 -16.44
N SER A 261 16.14 1.23 -16.73
CA SER A 261 17.19 1.24 -17.77
C SER A 261 18.40 0.38 -17.42
N GLY A 262 18.54 -0.02 -16.15
CA GLY A 262 19.72 -0.70 -15.61
C GLY A 262 20.77 0.24 -15.03
N ALA A 263 20.53 1.55 -15.02
CA ALA A 263 21.43 2.52 -14.41
C ALA A 263 21.34 2.44 -12.87
N ILE A 264 22.44 2.77 -12.21
CA ILE A 264 22.49 2.93 -10.75
C ILE A 264 21.79 4.25 -10.39
N ILE A 265 20.77 4.19 -9.51
CA ILE A 265 20.07 5.38 -8.98
C ILE A 265 20.93 6.01 -7.89
N SER A 266 21.37 5.19 -6.94
CA SER A 266 22.22 5.58 -5.83
C SER A 266 23.32 4.55 -5.61
N PRO A 267 24.52 4.94 -5.19
CA PRO A 267 25.55 4.00 -4.76
C PRO A 267 25.32 3.45 -3.35
N TYR A 268 24.24 3.87 -2.67
CA TYR A 268 23.96 3.55 -1.28
C TYR A 268 22.69 2.71 -1.16
N ASP A 269 22.80 1.54 -0.53
CA ASP A 269 21.65 0.75 -0.10
C ASP A 269 21.04 1.34 1.20
N THR A 270 21.91 1.86 2.09
CA THR A 270 21.55 2.54 3.35
C THR A 270 22.33 3.83 3.49
N TYR A 271 21.79 4.82 4.24
CA TYR A 271 22.46 6.10 4.42
C TYR A 271 22.30 6.64 5.85
N PRO A 272 23.38 7.21 6.45
CA PRO A 272 23.32 7.76 7.81
C PRO A 272 22.22 8.81 7.98
N GLY A 273 21.39 8.66 9.01
CA GLY A 273 20.27 9.57 9.30
C GLY A 273 18.97 9.21 8.58
N MET A 274 18.97 8.16 7.76
CA MET A 274 17.77 7.58 7.14
C MET A 274 17.44 6.23 7.78
N ARG A 275 16.16 5.85 7.74
CA ARG A 275 15.70 4.58 8.31
C ARG A 275 15.81 3.48 7.26
N ASP A 276 16.50 2.42 7.64
CA ASP A 276 16.58 1.20 6.83
C ASP A 276 15.26 0.42 6.89
N PRO A 277 14.85 -0.23 5.78
CA PRO A 277 13.70 -1.13 5.77
C PRO A 277 13.95 -2.37 6.65
N VAL A 278 12.86 -2.96 7.15
CA VAL A 278 12.93 -4.21 7.94
C VAL A 278 12.90 -5.46 7.07
N LEU A 279 12.49 -5.33 5.80
CA LEU A 279 12.54 -6.40 4.79
C LEU A 279 12.69 -5.77 3.40
N VAL A 280 13.47 -6.43 2.54
CA VAL A 280 13.68 -6.02 1.15
C VAL A 280 13.42 -7.19 0.20
N TRP A 281 12.74 -6.93 -0.92
CA TRP A 281 12.51 -7.90 -1.98
C TRP A 281 13.26 -7.51 -3.26
N THR A 282 14.18 -8.38 -3.66
CA THR A 282 14.88 -8.31 -4.95
C THR A 282 15.01 -9.72 -5.51
N PRO A 283 14.37 -10.05 -6.66
CA PRO A 283 13.65 -9.15 -7.55
C PRO A 283 12.32 -8.63 -6.98
N SER A 284 11.81 -7.53 -7.56
CA SER A 284 10.54 -6.91 -7.17
C SER A 284 9.36 -7.90 -7.24
N ILE A 285 8.54 -7.90 -6.19
CA ILE A 285 7.25 -8.60 -6.15
C ILE A 285 6.09 -7.67 -6.51
N ALA A 286 6.35 -6.37 -6.63
CA ALA A 286 5.38 -5.31 -6.77
C ALA A 286 4.25 -5.46 -5.73
N PRO A 287 4.54 -5.28 -4.42
CA PRO A 287 3.58 -5.50 -3.35
C PRO A 287 2.41 -4.52 -3.46
N ALA A 288 1.19 -4.98 -3.21
CA ALA A 288 -0.03 -4.20 -3.36
C ALA A 288 -0.80 -4.10 -2.03
N GLY A 289 -2.03 -4.61 -1.90
CA GLY A 289 -2.70 -4.59 -0.61
C GLY A 289 -2.04 -5.49 0.43
N MET A 290 -2.26 -5.20 1.71
CA MET A 290 -1.70 -5.95 2.82
C MET A 290 -2.69 -6.00 3.98
N THR A 291 -2.73 -7.12 4.69
CA THR A 291 -3.43 -7.26 5.97
C THR A 291 -2.53 -7.95 6.99
N LEU A 292 -2.65 -7.54 8.25
CA LEU A 292 -2.10 -8.27 9.39
C LEU A 292 -3.19 -9.25 9.85
N TYR A 293 -2.94 -10.54 9.71
CA TYR A 293 -3.96 -11.53 9.98
C TYR A 293 -4.26 -11.68 11.49
N ARG A 294 -5.54 -11.51 11.85
CA ARG A 294 -6.04 -11.63 13.22
C ARG A 294 -7.31 -12.51 13.29
N GLY A 295 -7.63 -13.21 12.20
CA GLY A 295 -8.78 -14.11 12.16
C GLY A 295 -8.50 -15.45 12.82
N GLU A 296 -9.57 -16.18 13.18
CA GLU A 296 -9.46 -17.52 13.78
C GLU A 296 -9.48 -18.64 12.74
N MET A 297 -9.87 -18.35 11.49
CA MET A 297 -10.06 -19.37 10.43
C MET A 297 -8.74 -20.02 10.00
N PHE A 298 -7.64 -19.24 9.99
CA PHE A 298 -6.29 -19.69 9.62
C PHE A 298 -5.32 -19.43 10.80
N PRO A 299 -5.38 -20.23 11.87
CA PRO A 299 -4.61 -19.99 13.08
C PRO A 299 -3.09 -20.04 12.86
N GLU A 300 -2.63 -20.72 11.82
CA GLU A 300 -1.22 -20.77 11.41
C GLU A 300 -0.67 -19.44 10.91
N TRP A 301 -1.53 -18.49 10.53
CA TRP A 301 -1.16 -17.15 10.05
C TRP A 301 -1.42 -16.05 11.08
N MET A 302 -1.84 -16.45 12.29
CA MET A 302 -2.11 -15.48 13.36
C MET A 302 -0.89 -14.59 13.63
N GLY A 303 -1.03 -13.30 13.37
CA GLY A 303 0.03 -12.30 13.54
C GLY A 303 0.93 -12.11 12.33
N ASP A 304 0.74 -12.85 11.25
CA ASP A 304 1.53 -12.71 10.02
C ASP A 304 0.98 -11.63 9.09
N LEU A 305 1.86 -11.02 8.29
CA LEU A 305 1.47 -10.12 7.22
C LEU A 305 1.15 -10.92 5.95
N LEU A 306 -0.03 -10.72 5.41
CA LEU A 306 -0.42 -11.25 4.11
C LEU A 306 -0.35 -10.11 3.09
N VAL A 307 0.49 -10.27 2.07
CA VAL A 307 0.80 -9.25 1.06
C VAL A 307 0.34 -9.75 -0.31
N ALA A 308 -0.58 -9.03 -0.91
CA ALA A 308 -0.95 -9.24 -2.31
C ALA A 308 0.17 -8.75 -3.23
N THR A 309 0.51 -9.50 -4.27
CA THR A 309 1.61 -9.15 -5.17
C THR A 309 1.15 -9.10 -6.63
N LEU A 310 1.75 -8.22 -7.41
CA LEU A 310 1.44 -8.05 -8.82
C LEU A 310 2.45 -8.74 -9.74
N GLN A 311 3.59 -9.17 -9.18
CA GLN A 311 4.71 -9.79 -9.87
C GLN A 311 5.19 -11.04 -9.12
N PRO A 312 5.81 -12.01 -9.79
CA PRO A 312 6.29 -13.23 -9.16
C PRO A 312 7.47 -13.00 -8.18
N GLY A 313 8.32 -12.00 -8.43
CA GLY A 313 9.55 -11.82 -7.67
C GLY A 313 10.45 -13.05 -7.74
N ASN A 314 10.80 -13.58 -6.57
CA ASN A 314 11.55 -14.84 -6.43
C ASN A 314 10.64 -16.06 -6.16
N ALA A 315 9.33 -15.96 -6.31
CA ALA A 315 8.41 -17.08 -6.17
C ALA A 315 8.32 -17.91 -7.46
N ASP A 316 8.11 -19.22 -7.32
CA ASP A 316 7.84 -20.11 -8.45
C ASP A 316 6.38 -19.96 -8.91
N THR A 317 6.06 -18.80 -9.46
CA THR A 317 4.74 -18.44 -9.97
C THR A 317 4.88 -17.72 -11.31
N ARG A 318 3.80 -17.67 -12.10
CA ARG A 318 3.79 -16.98 -13.40
C ARG A 318 3.39 -15.51 -13.31
N SER A 319 2.76 -15.11 -12.21
CA SER A 319 2.22 -13.78 -11.99
C SER A 319 2.24 -13.47 -10.50
N GLY A 320 1.35 -12.59 -10.03
CA GLY A 320 1.17 -12.30 -8.61
C GLY A 320 0.71 -13.53 -7.79
N HIS A 321 0.74 -13.38 -6.51
CA HIS A 321 0.39 -14.37 -5.50
C HIS A 321 0.04 -13.65 -4.18
N ILE A 322 -0.37 -14.39 -3.16
CA ILE A 322 -0.38 -13.89 -1.78
C ILE A 322 0.92 -14.38 -1.11
N ARG A 323 1.70 -13.43 -0.62
CA ARG A 323 2.91 -13.69 0.15
C ARG A 323 2.62 -13.54 1.62
N ILE A 324 2.82 -14.61 2.37
CA ILE A 324 2.70 -14.63 3.83
C ILE A 324 4.09 -14.37 4.39
N VAL A 325 4.21 -13.31 5.16
CA VAL A 325 5.47 -12.91 5.84
C VAL A 325 5.26 -13.13 7.33
N SER A 326 5.89 -14.17 7.85
CA SER A 326 5.80 -14.49 9.27
C SER A 326 6.44 -13.38 10.11
N MET A 327 5.74 -12.97 11.16
CA MET A 327 6.23 -11.96 12.10
C MET A 327 6.71 -12.64 13.38
N ASN A 328 7.93 -12.35 13.78
CA ASN A 328 8.47 -12.89 15.03
C ASN A 328 7.87 -12.18 16.26
N GLU A 329 8.21 -12.66 17.46
CA GLU A 329 7.75 -12.10 18.74
C GLU A 329 8.09 -10.61 18.96
N ASN A 330 9.10 -10.10 18.24
CA ASN A 330 9.45 -8.68 18.25
C ASN A 330 8.69 -7.88 17.19
N GLY A 331 7.75 -8.50 16.45
CA GLY A 331 7.00 -7.89 15.36
C GLY A 331 7.89 -7.46 14.18
N LEU A 332 8.94 -8.24 13.89
CA LEU A 332 9.81 -8.07 12.73
C LEU A 332 9.61 -9.22 11.74
N PRO A 333 9.74 -8.97 10.43
CA PRO A 333 9.62 -9.99 9.40
C PRO A 333 10.61 -11.15 9.58
N GLY A 334 10.12 -12.36 9.35
CA GLY A 334 10.88 -13.63 9.41
C GLY A 334 10.78 -14.44 8.13
N GLY A 335 10.31 -15.69 8.24
CA GLY A 335 10.11 -16.58 7.11
C GLY A 335 9.02 -16.10 6.14
N GLN A 336 9.05 -16.62 4.92
CA GLN A 336 8.07 -16.29 3.90
C GLN A 336 7.54 -17.55 3.22
N THR A 337 6.24 -17.58 2.92
CA THR A 337 5.58 -18.59 2.11
C THR A 337 4.70 -17.94 1.05
N VAL A 338 4.32 -18.69 0.03
CA VAL A 338 3.57 -18.19 -1.13
C VAL A 338 2.40 -19.11 -1.40
N ILE A 339 1.21 -18.54 -1.58
CA ILE A 339 -0.02 -19.26 -1.95
C ILE A 339 -0.70 -18.55 -3.14
N LEU A 340 -1.62 -19.25 -3.80
CA LEU A 340 -2.43 -18.75 -4.93
C LEU A 340 -1.63 -18.43 -6.21
N GLY A 341 -0.38 -18.83 -6.32
CA GLY A 341 0.42 -18.61 -7.52
C GLY A 341 -0.10 -19.39 -8.75
N GLU A 342 -0.82 -20.49 -8.53
CA GLU A 342 -1.49 -21.31 -9.56
C GLU A 342 -2.58 -20.54 -10.29
N LEU A 343 -3.19 -19.54 -9.69
CA LEU A 343 -4.22 -18.70 -10.33
C LEU A 343 -3.63 -17.82 -11.45
N ALA A 344 -2.32 -17.67 -11.49
CA ALA A 344 -1.58 -16.89 -12.49
C ALA A 344 -2.16 -15.47 -12.71
N ALA A 345 -2.74 -14.89 -11.66
CA ALA A 345 -3.36 -13.56 -11.66
C ALA A 345 -2.50 -12.55 -10.89
N ARG A 346 -2.66 -11.27 -11.20
CA ARG A 346 -2.10 -10.18 -10.40
C ARG A 346 -3.03 -9.99 -9.20
N MET A 347 -2.50 -10.05 -7.98
CA MET A 347 -3.28 -9.86 -6.76
C MET A 347 -3.17 -8.40 -6.32
N ARG A 348 -4.32 -7.69 -6.29
CA ARG A 348 -4.33 -6.24 -6.01
C ARG A 348 -4.54 -5.91 -4.54
N ASP A 349 -5.39 -6.65 -3.86
CA ASP A 349 -5.68 -6.40 -2.44
C ASP A 349 -5.95 -7.71 -1.72
N VAL A 350 -5.70 -7.72 -0.42
CA VAL A 350 -6.04 -8.81 0.49
C VAL A 350 -6.54 -8.22 1.80
N ARG A 351 -7.71 -8.68 2.25
CA ARG A 351 -8.34 -8.21 3.48
C ARG A 351 -8.84 -9.39 4.31
N THR A 352 -8.71 -9.27 5.62
CA THR A 352 -9.31 -10.22 6.57
C THR A 352 -10.74 -9.80 6.85
N ALA A 353 -11.69 -10.70 6.61
CA ALA A 353 -13.09 -10.47 6.92
C ALA A 353 -13.39 -10.67 8.41
N PRO A 354 -14.53 -10.17 8.92
CA PRO A 354 -14.90 -10.32 10.34
C PRO A 354 -15.05 -11.80 10.79
N ASP A 355 -15.35 -12.72 9.86
CA ASP A 355 -15.43 -14.17 10.11
C ASP A 355 -14.08 -14.89 10.05
N GLY A 356 -12.99 -14.16 9.79
CA GLY A 356 -11.65 -14.69 9.66
C GLY A 356 -11.30 -15.19 8.25
N SER A 357 -12.24 -15.23 7.31
CA SER A 357 -11.93 -15.53 5.90
C SER A 357 -11.12 -14.41 5.27
N LEU A 358 -10.46 -14.70 4.14
CA LEU A 358 -9.70 -13.71 3.39
C LEU A 358 -10.44 -13.35 2.11
N TYR A 359 -10.42 -12.07 1.78
CA TYR A 359 -10.91 -11.59 0.49
C TYR A 359 -9.74 -11.03 -0.32
N VAL A 360 -9.64 -11.47 -1.58
CA VAL A 360 -8.56 -11.11 -2.49
C VAL A 360 -9.14 -10.49 -3.75
N LEU A 361 -8.57 -9.37 -4.19
CA LEU A 361 -8.89 -8.73 -5.46
C LEU A 361 -7.87 -9.11 -6.52
N THR A 362 -8.34 -9.48 -7.72
CA THR A 362 -7.45 -9.66 -8.89
C THR A 362 -7.40 -8.39 -9.74
N ASP A 363 -6.19 -7.93 -10.12
CA ASP A 363 -5.99 -6.74 -10.96
C ASP A 363 -6.07 -7.10 -12.43
N ALA A 364 -7.28 -7.07 -12.98
CA ALA A 364 -7.54 -7.33 -14.38
C ALA A 364 -8.68 -6.43 -14.88
N TYR A 365 -8.79 -6.29 -16.21
CA TYR A 365 -9.93 -5.61 -16.83
C TYR A 365 -11.26 -6.33 -16.54
N ASP A 366 -11.21 -7.64 -16.39
CA ASP A 366 -12.28 -8.51 -15.89
C ASP A 366 -11.81 -9.11 -14.55
N GLY A 367 -11.71 -8.24 -13.55
CA GLY A 367 -11.25 -8.58 -12.22
C GLY A 367 -12.33 -9.24 -11.37
N ALA A 368 -11.88 -9.91 -10.32
CA ALA A 368 -12.74 -10.67 -9.41
C ALA A 368 -12.44 -10.36 -7.95
N VAL A 369 -13.44 -10.62 -7.12
CA VAL A 369 -13.33 -10.76 -5.67
C VAL A 369 -13.36 -12.25 -5.36
N LEU A 370 -12.30 -12.76 -4.76
CA LEU A 370 -12.17 -14.13 -4.28
C LEU A 370 -12.34 -14.16 -2.77
N ARG A 371 -13.02 -15.19 -2.23
CA ARG A 371 -13.08 -15.48 -0.80
C ARG A 371 -12.34 -16.78 -0.55
N LEU A 372 -11.43 -16.77 0.40
CA LEU A 372 -10.71 -17.94 0.88
C LEU A 372 -11.26 -18.34 2.24
N SER A 373 -11.64 -19.60 2.39
CA SER A 373 -12.23 -20.13 3.63
C SER A 373 -11.82 -21.59 3.89
N ARG A 374 -12.17 -22.10 5.07
CA ARG A 374 -12.06 -23.50 5.48
C ARG A 374 -13.41 -24.02 5.99
#